data_53e974fb0d106f45771db433b55ba751
#
_entry.id   53e974fb0d106f45771db433b55ba751
#
_cell.length_a   1.000
_cell.length_b   1.000
_cell.length_c   1.000
_cell.angle_alpha   90.00
_cell.angle_beta   90.00
_cell.angle_gamma   90.00
#
_symmetry.space_group_name_H-M   'P 1'
#
loop_
_entity.id
_entity.type
_entity.pdbx_description
1 polymer ?
#
loop_
_entity_poly.entity_id
_entity_poly.type
_entity_poly.pdbx_seq_one_letter_code
_entity_poly.pdbx_strand_id
1 'polypeptide(L)'
;MAEKVKKKAKQVEAEIEEFEGSGGIASRLEEFVLGNRTLSLSILGGAVAIVLGILGFRYIQQSQDGEAQTEMFQAIYYSQQDSTSLALNGDQTNLGLLDIVSDYSGTSTANQAALLAGINFLKEGDAGSAIEYLEKFADDGSMLTMSKYAALGFAYQETGDQGAAARSFEKAANRPQTNKETTPFWLLHAGQAYEAGKALNLYQEIKQEYPLSFEAGTIDKYIGRVGG
;
A
#
# COMPACT_ATOMS: atom_id res chain seq x y z
N MET A 1 25.85 -24.18 -37.35
CA MET A 1 25.25 -23.87 -36.04
C MET A 1 25.79 -24.74 -34.89
N ALA A 2 25.91 -26.04 -35.07
CA ALA A 2 26.37 -27.00 -34.04
C ALA A 2 27.79 -26.72 -33.49
N GLU A 3 28.71 -26.25 -34.35
CA GLU A 3 30.10 -26.00 -33.96
C GLU A 3 30.27 -24.75 -33.04
N LYS A 4 29.44 -23.73 -33.24
CA LYS A 4 29.39 -22.55 -32.38
C LYS A 4 28.81 -22.85 -30.97
N VAL A 5 27.87 -23.79 -30.90
CA VAL A 5 27.26 -24.21 -29.62
C VAL A 5 28.26 -25.06 -28.82
N LYS A 6 29.01 -25.99 -29.50
CA LYS A 6 30.09 -26.79 -28.87
C LYS A 6 31.24 -25.92 -28.35
N LYS A 7 31.60 -24.83 -29.07
CA LYS A 7 32.66 -23.92 -28.64
C LYS A 7 32.22 -23.06 -27.42
N LYS A 8 30.95 -22.62 -27.38
CA LYS A 8 30.41 -21.95 -26.20
C LYS A 8 30.28 -22.87 -24.97
N ALA A 9 29.85 -24.11 -25.17
CA ALA A 9 29.77 -25.09 -24.07
C ALA A 9 31.14 -25.33 -23.45
N LYS A 10 32.19 -25.56 -24.26
CA LYS A 10 33.57 -25.72 -23.77
C LYS A 10 34.12 -24.46 -23.09
N GLN A 11 33.70 -23.29 -23.52
CA GLN A 11 34.13 -22.03 -22.89
C GLN A 11 33.47 -21.83 -21.51
N VAL A 12 32.20 -22.20 -21.38
CA VAL A 12 31.48 -22.19 -20.10
C VAL A 12 32.01 -23.27 -19.13
N GLU A 13 32.34 -24.48 -19.63
CA GLU A 13 32.98 -25.51 -18.84
C GLU A 13 34.36 -25.06 -18.33
N ALA A 14 35.19 -24.42 -19.17
CA ALA A 14 36.49 -23.88 -18.77
C ALA A 14 36.36 -22.73 -17.76
N GLU A 15 35.37 -21.85 -17.90
CA GLU A 15 35.10 -20.79 -16.94
C GLU A 15 34.59 -21.33 -15.58
N ILE A 16 33.83 -22.43 -15.58
CA ILE A 16 33.40 -23.14 -14.37
C ILE A 16 34.58 -23.83 -13.69
N GLU A 17 35.44 -24.52 -14.46
CA GLU A 17 36.66 -25.15 -13.91
C GLU A 17 37.66 -24.12 -13.39
N GLU A 18 37.81 -22.97 -14.04
CA GLU A 18 38.65 -21.87 -13.55
C GLU A 18 38.05 -21.21 -12.29
N PHE A 19 36.71 -21.11 -12.20
CA PHE A 19 36.02 -20.62 -11.00
C PHE A 19 36.13 -21.63 -9.84
N GLU A 20 36.02 -22.93 -10.08
CA GLU A 20 36.22 -23.98 -9.07
C GLU A 20 37.72 -24.14 -8.68
N GLY A 21 38.63 -23.99 -9.64
CA GLY A 21 40.07 -24.10 -9.41
C GLY A 21 40.72 -22.88 -8.75
N SER A 22 40.11 -21.72 -8.81
CA SER A 22 40.61 -20.48 -8.18
C SER A 22 40.25 -20.34 -6.69
N GLY A 23 39.83 -21.42 -6.04
CA GLY A 23 39.35 -21.38 -4.67
C GLY A 23 38.10 -20.53 -4.60
N GLY A 24 36.94 -21.14 -4.87
CA GLY A 24 35.63 -20.47 -4.91
C GLY A 24 35.37 -19.60 -3.69
N ILE A 25 34.32 -18.82 -3.75
CA ILE A 25 33.91 -17.91 -2.64
C ILE A 25 34.01 -18.58 -1.27
N ALA A 26 33.76 -19.89 -1.19
CA ALA A 26 33.85 -20.68 0.03
C ALA A 26 35.29 -20.75 0.60
N SER A 27 36.33 -21.00 -0.23
CA SER A 27 37.72 -21.09 0.25
C SER A 27 38.28 -19.71 0.63
N ARG A 28 37.89 -18.63 -0.07
CA ARG A 28 38.25 -17.26 0.31
C ARG A 28 37.59 -16.83 1.62
N LEU A 29 36.33 -17.26 1.84
CA LEU A 29 35.64 -17.05 3.12
C LEU A 29 36.30 -17.85 4.24
N GLU A 30 36.71 -19.10 3.99
CA GLU A 30 37.41 -19.95 4.95
C GLU A 30 38.76 -19.33 5.33
N GLU A 31 39.56 -18.91 4.37
CA GLU A 31 40.84 -18.23 4.61
C GLU A 31 40.67 -16.93 5.37
N PHE A 32 39.65 -16.11 5.02
CA PHE A 32 39.34 -14.88 5.75
C PHE A 32 38.91 -15.17 7.20
N VAL A 33 38.04 -16.17 7.40
CA VAL A 33 37.56 -16.57 8.74
C VAL A 33 38.68 -17.09 9.61
N LEU A 34 39.54 -17.95 9.05
CA LEU A 34 40.68 -18.52 9.77
C LEU A 34 41.76 -17.48 10.07
N GLY A 35 42.01 -16.54 9.13
CA GLY A 35 43.02 -15.46 9.31
C GLY A 35 42.57 -14.36 10.25
N ASN A 36 41.27 -14.13 10.39
CA ASN A 36 40.68 -13.04 11.18
C ASN A 36 39.61 -13.52 12.16
N ARG A 37 39.95 -14.48 13.00
CA ARG A 37 38.99 -15.16 13.92
C ARG A 37 38.20 -14.16 14.81
N THR A 38 38.85 -13.18 15.38
CA THR A 38 38.20 -12.18 16.25
C THR A 38 37.25 -11.32 15.47
N LEU A 39 37.63 -10.86 14.27
CA LEU A 39 36.76 -10.06 13.39
C LEU A 39 35.58 -10.87 12.91
N SER A 40 35.79 -12.12 12.47
CA SER A 40 34.74 -13.02 11.99
C SER A 40 33.73 -13.35 13.09
N LEU A 41 34.21 -13.60 14.33
CA LEU A 41 33.34 -13.81 15.49
C LEU A 41 32.53 -12.56 15.85
N SER A 42 33.14 -11.38 15.72
CA SER A 42 32.43 -10.11 15.97
C SER A 42 31.33 -9.85 14.92
N ILE A 43 31.62 -10.11 13.65
CA ILE A 43 30.62 -9.99 12.56
C ILE A 43 29.50 -10.99 12.76
N LEU A 44 29.79 -12.25 13.06
CA LEU A 44 28.80 -13.29 13.31
C LEU A 44 27.96 -12.94 14.55
N GLY A 45 28.57 -12.53 15.63
CA GLY A 45 27.89 -12.10 16.85
C GLY A 45 26.99 -10.90 16.61
N GLY A 46 27.46 -9.91 15.82
CA GLY A 46 26.65 -8.77 15.41
C GLY A 46 25.45 -9.18 14.54
N ALA A 47 25.66 -10.07 13.59
CA ALA A 47 24.57 -10.59 12.75
C ALA A 47 23.52 -11.35 13.58
N VAL A 48 23.95 -12.22 14.50
CA VAL A 48 23.04 -12.93 15.40
C VAL A 48 22.27 -11.95 16.30
N ALA A 49 22.93 -10.93 16.86
CA ALA A 49 22.28 -9.92 17.68
C ALA A 49 21.21 -9.13 16.89
N ILE A 50 21.49 -8.78 15.63
CA ILE A 50 20.52 -8.12 14.75
C ILE A 50 19.31 -9.03 14.49
N VAL A 51 19.54 -10.30 14.17
CA VAL A 51 18.45 -11.27 13.93
C VAL A 51 17.60 -11.44 15.19
N LEU A 52 18.20 -11.61 16.35
CA LEU A 52 17.48 -11.72 17.62
C LEU A 52 16.72 -10.43 17.95
N GLY A 53 17.28 -9.26 17.66
CA GLY A 53 16.62 -7.97 17.81
C GLY A 53 15.37 -7.86 16.92
N ILE A 54 15.49 -8.27 15.65
CA ILE A 54 14.36 -8.28 14.71
C ILE A 54 13.27 -9.27 15.16
N LEU A 55 13.65 -10.47 15.60
CA LEU A 55 12.70 -11.48 16.08
C LEU A 55 11.99 -11.03 17.36
N GLY A 56 12.71 -10.45 18.30
CA GLY A 56 12.16 -9.88 19.53
C GLY A 56 11.20 -8.73 19.24
N PHE A 57 11.57 -7.82 18.37
CA PHE A 57 10.72 -6.72 17.94
C PHE A 57 9.43 -7.21 17.26
N ARG A 58 9.54 -8.18 16.34
CA ARG A 58 8.37 -8.78 15.69
C ARG A 58 7.45 -9.50 16.68
N TYR A 59 8.02 -10.18 17.68
CA TYR A 59 7.23 -10.84 18.72
C TYR A 59 6.42 -9.84 19.53
N ILE A 60 7.05 -8.73 19.94
CA ILE A 60 6.37 -7.66 20.70
C ILE A 60 5.26 -7.03 19.82
N GLN A 61 5.56 -6.70 18.56
CA GLN A 61 4.54 -6.15 17.64
C GLN A 61 3.36 -7.10 17.43
N GLN A 62 3.62 -8.39 17.28
CA GLN A 62 2.55 -9.37 17.09
C GLN A 62 1.66 -9.48 18.34
N SER A 63 2.23 -9.41 19.55
CA SER A 63 1.47 -9.39 20.79
C SER A 63 0.61 -8.14 20.91
N GLN A 64 1.16 -6.97 20.60
CA GLN A 64 0.45 -5.69 20.59
C GLN A 64 -0.64 -5.66 19.52
N ASP A 65 -0.41 -6.26 18.35
CA ASP A 65 -1.41 -6.32 17.28
C ASP A 65 -2.65 -7.12 17.68
N GLY A 66 -2.47 -8.25 18.42
CA GLY A 66 -3.58 -9.03 18.96
C GLY A 66 -4.41 -8.27 20.00
N GLU A 67 -3.75 -7.50 20.86
CA GLU A 67 -4.42 -6.62 21.83
C GLU A 67 -5.19 -5.50 21.12
N ALA A 68 -4.53 -4.81 20.18
CA ALA A 68 -5.13 -3.76 19.38
C ALA A 68 -6.38 -4.23 18.60
N GLN A 69 -6.38 -5.47 18.07
CA GLN A 69 -7.55 -6.05 17.42
C GLN A 69 -8.73 -6.19 18.35
N THR A 70 -8.49 -6.56 19.60
CA THR A 70 -9.54 -6.69 20.60
C THR A 70 -10.13 -5.33 20.97
N GLU A 71 -9.28 -4.34 21.18
CA GLU A 71 -9.68 -2.97 21.49
C GLU A 71 -10.43 -2.30 20.30
N MET A 72 -10.02 -2.57 19.07
CA MET A 72 -10.62 -1.97 17.86
C MET A 72 -12.06 -2.46 17.61
N PHE A 73 -12.47 -3.60 18.19
CA PHE A 73 -13.79 -4.19 17.92
C PHE A 73 -14.93 -3.22 18.23
N GLN A 74 -14.87 -2.54 19.38
CA GLN A 74 -15.92 -1.62 19.79
C GLN A 74 -15.95 -0.35 18.94
N ALA A 75 -14.80 0.17 18.55
CA ALA A 75 -14.70 1.32 17.66
C ALA A 75 -15.29 1.02 16.27
N ILE A 76 -15.06 -0.20 15.74
CA ILE A 76 -15.70 -0.65 14.48
C ILE A 76 -17.22 -0.72 14.64
N TYR A 77 -17.71 -1.27 15.76
CA TYR A 77 -19.14 -1.33 16.04
C TYR A 77 -19.78 0.05 16.05
N TYR A 78 -19.17 1.03 16.71
CA TYR A 78 -19.62 2.42 16.70
C TYR A 78 -19.64 3.02 15.29
N SER A 79 -18.60 2.79 14.50
CA SER A 79 -18.53 3.25 13.10
C SER A 79 -19.66 2.69 12.23
N GLN A 80 -20.06 1.41 12.48
CA GLN A 80 -21.17 0.78 11.75
C GLN A 80 -22.55 1.30 12.19
N GLN A 81 -22.65 1.83 13.40
CA GLN A 81 -23.87 2.47 13.93
C GLN A 81 -23.94 3.98 13.62
N ASP A 82 -23.09 4.47 12.71
CA ASP A 82 -22.91 5.88 12.39
C ASP A 82 -22.64 6.78 13.63
N SER A 83 -22.16 6.17 14.71
CA SER A 83 -21.70 6.88 15.91
C SER A 83 -20.24 7.29 15.75
N THR A 84 -19.97 8.15 14.75
CA THR A 84 -18.61 8.51 14.30
C THR A 84 -17.75 9.08 15.41
N SER A 85 -18.31 9.94 16.26
CA SER A 85 -17.58 10.53 17.40
C SER A 85 -17.14 9.47 18.42
N LEU A 86 -17.99 8.47 18.72
CA LEU A 86 -17.60 7.35 19.59
C LEU A 86 -16.62 6.41 18.88
N ALA A 87 -16.75 6.22 17.57
CA ALA A 87 -15.79 5.43 16.82
C ALA A 87 -14.40 6.07 16.84
N LEU A 88 -14.32 7.40 16.71
CA LEU A 88 -13.06 8.14 16.71
C LEU A 88 -12.44 8.21 18.11
N ASN A 89 -13.21 8.63 19.11
CA ASN A 89 -12.69 9.01 20.43
C ASN A 89 -12.91 7.95 21.52
N GLY A 90 -13.65 6.88 21.21
CA GLY A 90 -14.03 5.88 22.19
C GLY A 90 -15.09 6.35 23.19
N ASP A 91 -15.26 5.58 24.24
CA ASP A 91 -16.07 5.92 25.40
C ASP A 91 -15.22 5.82 26.70
N GLN A 92 -15.84 5.86 27.87
CA GLN A 92 -15.08 5.80 29.12
C GLN A 92 -14.40 4.43 29.38
N THR A 93 -14.72 3.41 28.60
CA THR A 93 -14.30 2.02 28.81
C THR A 93 -13.50 1.48 27.62
N ASN A 94 -13.84 1.91 26.40
CA ASN A 94 -13.30 1.38 25.16
C ASN A 94 -12.52 2.46 24.43
N LEU A 95 -11.38 2.08 23.86
CA LEU A 95 -10.54 2.97 23.03
C LEU A 95 -11.25 3.36 21.74
N GLY A 96 -11.00 4.59 21.29
CA GLY A 96 -11.36 5.04 19.95
C GLY A 96 -10.30 4.71 18.91
N LEU A 97 -10.64 4.91 17.64
CA LEU A 97 -9.70 4.69 16.54
C LEU A 97 -8.44 5.55 16.68
N LEU A 98 -8.57 6.78 17.22
CA LEU A 98 -7.44 7.70 17.41
C LEU A 98 -6.45 7.18 18.45
N ASP A 99 -6.95 6.66 19.56
CA ASP A 99 -6.13 6.04 20.61
C ASP A 99 -5.42 4.78 20.06
N ILE A 100 -6.14 3.95 19.30
CA ILE A 100 -5.56 2.74 18.69
C ILE A 100 -4.41 3.10 17.72
N VAL A 101 -4.58 4.14 16.90
CA VAL A 101 -3.52 4.62 16.01
C VAL A 101 -2.29 5.08 16.77
N SER A 102 -2.47 5.73 17.94
CA SER A 102 -1.36 6.24 18.74
C SER A 102 -0.69 5.15 19.56
N ASP A 103 -1.46 4.39 20.32
CA ASP A 103 -0.97 3.49 21.36
C ASP A 103 -0.40 2.19 20.80
N TYR A 104 -0.94 1.73 19.66
CA TYR A 104 -0.50 0.53 18.97
C TYR A 104 0.25 0.84 17.66
N SER A 105 0.89 2.00 17.61
CA SER A 105 1.64 2.44 16.42
C SER A 105 2.61 1.37 15.91
N GLY A 106 2.63 1.19 14.59
CA GLY A 106 3.46 0.18 13.92
C GLY A 106 2.83 -1.20 13.79
N THR A 107 1.65 -1.44 14.39
CA THR A 107 0.88 -2.68 14.20
C THR A 107 0.02 -2.61 12.93
N SER A 108 -0.36 -3.77 12.41
CA SER A 108 -1.30 -3.87 11.28
C SER A 108 -2.67 -3.28 11.64
N THR A 109 -3.10 -3.48 12.88
CA THR A 109 -4.38 -2.98 13.39
C THR A 109 -4.39 -1.46 13.49
N ALA A 110 -3.32 -0.83 13.99
CA ALA A 110 -3.21 0.64 14.00
C ALA A 110 -3.21 1.22 12.58
N ASN A 111 -2.60 0.52 11.61
CA ASN A 111 -2.68 0.90 10.20
C ASN A 111 -4.14 0.89 9.70
N GLN A 112 -4.90 -0.17 10.01
CA GLN A 112 -6.33 -0.25 9.66
C GLN A 112 -7.18 0.79 10.41
N ALA A 113 -6.88 1.03 11.68
CA ALA A 113 -7.54 2.07 12.48
C ALA A 113 -7.36 3.46 11.87
N ALA A 114 -6.18 3.77 11.31
CA ALA A 114 -5.93 5.04 10.62
C ALA A 114 -6.84 5.20 9.38
N LEU A 115 -7.02 4.15 8.58
CA LEU A 115 -7.95 4.19 7.44
C LEU A 115 -9.39 4.43 7.91
N LEU A 116 -9.84 3.68 8.93
CA LEU A 116 -11.19 3.82 9.47
C LEU A 116 -11.43 5.18 10.12
N ALA A 117 -10.43 5.73 10.80
CA ALA A 117 -10.49 7.08 11.36
C ALA A 117 -10.69 8.12 10.26
N GLY A 118 -9.89 8.05 9.19
CA GLY A 118 -10.04 8.94 8.05
C GLY A 118 -11.42 8.85 7.37
N ILE A 119 -11.98 7.65 7.24
CA ILE A 119 -13.35 7.46 6.72
C ILE A 119 -14.39 8.05 7.67
N ASN A 120 -14.24 7.89 8.99
CA ASN A 120 -15.17 8.47 9.95
C ASN A 120 -15.08 10.01 9.98
N PHE A 121 -13.90 10.60 9.86
CA PHE A 121 -13.75 12.04 9.68
C PHE A 121 -14.45 12.57 8.43
N LEU A 122 -14.37 11.84 7.31
CA LEU A 122 -15.17 12.18 6.12
C LEU A 122 -16.67 12.15 6.39
N LYS A 123 -17.17 11.17 7.13
CA LYS A 123 -18.59 11.11 7.51
C LYS A 123 -19.00 12.31 8.40
N GLU A 124 -18.11 12.83 9.21
CA GLU A 124 -18.32 14.04 10.02
C GLU A 124 -18.19 15.35 9.22
N GLY A 125 -17.70 15.28 7.97
CA GLY A 125 -17.41 16.45 7.14
C GLY A 125 -16.09 17.13 7.47
N ASP A 126 -15.23 16.51 8.28
CA ASP A 126 -13.86 16.99 8.54
C ASP A 126 -12.88 16.39 7.53
N ALA A 127 -12.90 16.95 6.33
CA ALA A 127 -12.01 16.51 5.24
C ALA A 127 -10.53 16.74 5.55
N GLY A 128 -10.18 17.72 6.38
CA GLY A 128 -8.80 18.00 6.78
C GLY A 128 -8.22 16.86 7.62
N SER A 129 -8.89 16.50 8.71
CA SER A 129 -8.51 15.37 9.55
C SER A 129 -8.61 14.05 8.79
N ALA A 130 -9.58 13.90 7.90
CA ALA A 130 -9.69 12.72 7.05
C ALA A 130 -8.43 12.51 6.20
N ILE A 131 -7.92 13.55 5.53
CA ILE A 131 -6.69 13.49 4.74
C ILE A 131 -5.52 13.07 5.64
N GLU A 132 -5.36 13.71 6.81
CA GLU A 132 -4.27 13.40 7.73
C GLU A 132 -4.23 11.91 8.11
N TYR A 133 -5.38 11.37 8.52
CA TYR A 133 -5.43 9.96 8.96
C TYR A 133 -5.37 8.97 7.80
N LEU A 134 -5.95 9.28 6.64
CA LEU A 134 -5.81 8.47 5.44
C LEU A 134 -4.36 8.41 4.95
N GLU A 135 -3.60 9.50 5.08
CA GLU A 135 -2.18 9.52 4.73
C GLU A 135 -1.31 8.71 5.71
N LYS A 136 -1.70 8.60 6.99
CA LYS A 136 -1.04 7.72 7.97
C LYS A 136 -1.17 6.24 7.61
N PHE A 137 -2.24 5.84 6.91
CA PHE A 137 -2.37 4.45 6.44
C PHE A 137 -1.25 4.13 5.46
N ALA A 138 -0.38 3.19 5.81
CA ALA A 138 0.67 2.69 4.94
C ALA A 138 0.08 1.80 3.83
N ASP A 139 0.50 2.04 2.58
CA ASP A 139 0.10 1.22 1.44
C ASP A 139 0.74 -0.17 1.56
N ASP A 140 -0.07 -1.16 1.85
CA ASP A 140 0.34 -2.56 2.04
C ASP A 140 -0.02 -3.46 0.84
N GLY A 141 -0.54 -2.85 -0.25
CA GLY A 141 -1.01 -3.56 -1.44
C GLY A 141 -2.30 -4.36 -1.22
N SER A 142 -2.94 -4.25 -0.07
CA SER A 142 -4.23 -4.88 0.21
C SER A 142 -5.39 -4.17 -0.50
N MET A 143 -6.58 -4.76 -0.42
CA MET A 143 -7.82 -4.13 -0.90
C MET A 143 -8.11 -2.80 -0.18
N LEU A 144 -7.65 -2.63 1.05
CA LEU A 144 -7.79 -1.40 1.84
C LEU A 144 -7.06 -0.21 1.20
N THR A 145 -5.97 -0.45 0.47
CA THR A 145 -5.25 0.59 -0.27
C THR A 145 -6.13 1.27 -1.32
N MET A 146 -6.99 0.52 -2.01
CA MET A 146 -7.97 1.11 -2.93
C MET A 146 -8.94 2.02 -2.17
N SER A 147 -9.45 1.57 -1.02
CA SER A 147 -10.35 2.36 -0.16
C SER A 147 -9.70 3.64 0.35
N LYS A 148 -8.40 3.59 0.71
CA LYS A 148 -7.62 4.79 1.06
C LYS A 148 -7.68 5.82 -0.05
N TYR A 149 -7.32 5.42 -1.29
CA TYR A 149 -7.26 6.38 -2.39
C TYR A 149 -8.63 6.88 -2.83
N ALA A 150 -9.65 6.05 -2.74
CA ALA A 150 -11.03 6.48 -2.95
C ALA A 150 -11.45 7.54 -1.91
N ALA A 151 -11.21 7.28 -0.63
CA ALA A 151 -11.51 8.21 0.46
C ALA A 151 -10.70 9.52 0.34
N LEU A 152 -9.41 9.44 0.02
CA LEU A 152 -8.59 10.63 -0.27
C LEU A 152 -9.15 11.45 -1.44
N GLY A 153 -9.65 10.79 -2.48
CA GLY A 153 -10.29 11.47 -3.61
C GLY A 153 -11.48 12.32 -3.16
N PHE A 154 -12.36 11.77 -2.36
CA PHE A 154 -13.50 12.51 -1.81
C PHE A 154 -13.07 13.61 -0.83
N ALA A 155 -12.11 13.33 0.06
CA ALA A 155 -11.59 14.32 1.00
C ALA A 155 -10.98 15.54 0.29
N TYR A 156 -10.20 15.32 -0.75
CA TYR A 156 -9.63 16.41 -1.56
C TYR A 156 -10.69 17.16 -2.37
N GLN A 157 -11.78 16.51 -2.80
CA GLN A 157 -12.91 17.23 -3.41
C GLN A 157 -13.58 18.18 -2.42
N GLU A 158 -13.79 17.76 -1.18
CA GLU A 158 -14.38 18.60 -0.13
C GLU A 158 -13.50 19.78 0.24
N THR A 159 -12.17 19.61 0.25
CA THR A 159 -11.22 20.72 0.48
C THR A 159 -11.01 21.61 -0.74
N GLY A 160 -11.54 21.23 -1.91
CA GLY A 160 -11.43 21.97 -3.17
C GLY A 160 -10.14 21.71 -3.95
N ASP A 161 -9.25 20.80 -3.50
CA ASP A 161 -8.07 20.38 -4.27
C ASP A 161 -8.45 19.35 -5.33
N GLN A 162 -9.03 19.83 -6.43
CA GLN A 162 -9.47 18.99 -7.54
C GLN A 162 -8.31 18.21 -8.16
N GLY A 163 -7.11 18.78 -8.18
CA GLY A 163 -5.93 18.09 -8.72
C GLY A 163 -5.50 16.89 -7.89
N ALA A 164 -5.51 17.00 -6.55
CA ALA A 164 -5.24 15.89 -5.65
C ALA A 164 -6.36 14.85 -5.68
N ALA A 165 -7.62 15.30 -5.73
CA ALA A 165 -8.79 14.43 -5.86
C ALA A 165 -8.69 13.54 -7.11
N ALA A 166 -8.45 14.14 -8.27
CA ALA A 166 -8.31 13.42 -9.53
C ALA A 166 -7.20 12.35 -9.48
N ARG A 167 -6.01 12.73 -8.98
CA ARG A 167 -4.89 11.78 -8.84
C ARG A 167 -5.22 10.64 -7.87
N SER A 168 -5.97 10.91 -6.82
CA SER A 168 -6.37 9.89 -5.85
C SER A 168 -7.37 8.90 -6.46
N PHE A 169 -8.35 9.36 -7.19
CA PHE A 169 -9.28 8.48 -7.91
C PHE A 169 -8.59 7.66 -9.01
N GLU A 170 -7.64 8.23 -9.76
CA GLU A 170 -6.82 7.45 -10.69
C GLU A 170 -6.01 6.35 -9.97
N LYS A 171 -5.44 6.66 -8.82
CA LYS A 171 -4.75 5.65 -8.01
C LYS A 171 -5.70 4.55 -7.54
N ALA A 172 -6.94 4.88 -7.17
CA ALA A 172 -7.95 3.88 -6.84
C ALA A 172 -8.31 3.01 -8.05
N ALA A 173 -8.51 3.62 -9.23
CA ALA A 173 -8.83 2.92 -10.47
C ALA A 173 -7.72 1.94 -10.91
N ASN A 174 -6.45 2.31 -10.73
CA ASN A 174 -5.29 1.57 -11.23
C ASN A 174 -4.71 0.56 -10.22
N ARG A 175 -5.48 0.16 -9.19
CA ARG A 175 -5.02 -0.87 -8.24
C ARG A 175 -5.30 -2.27 -8.76
N PRO A 176 -4.41 -3.26 -8.45
CA PRO A 176 -4.64 -4.65 -8.85
C PRO A 176 -5.94 -5.26 -8.32
N GLN A 177 -6.48 -4.68 -7.24
CA GLN A 177 -7.72 -5.11 -6.60
C GLN A 177 -8.98 -4.54 -7.28
N THR A 178 -8.83 -3.51 -8.13
CA THR A 178 -9.93 -3.01 -8.94
C THR A 178 -10.24 -4.00 -10.06
N ASN A 179 -11.49 -4.08 -10.43
CA ASN A 179 -11.99 -4.96 -11.47
C ASN A 179 -12.76 -4.15 -12.52
N LYS A 180 -13.23 -4.85 -13.56
CA LYS A 180 -14.00 -4.22 -14.65
C LYS A 180 -15.31 -3.56 -14.20
N GLU A 181 -15.77 -3.86 -12.99
CA GLU A 181 -17.01 -3.29 -12.44
C GLU A 181 -16.74 -1.98 -11.68
N THR A 182 -15.61 -1.88 -10.97
CA THR A 182 -15.29 -0.72 -10.12
C THR A 182 -14.35 0.29 -10.77
N THR A 183 -13.48 -0.14 -11.69
CA THR A 183 -12.54 0.74 -12.38
C THR A 183 -13.23 1.91 -13.09
N PRO A 184 -14.30 1.70 -13.92
CA PRO A 184 -14.95 2.80 -14.62
C PRO A 184 -15.58 3.84 -13.69
N PHE A 185 -16.05 3.43 -12.50
CA PHE A 185 -16.55 4.35 -11.48
C PHE A 185 -15.45 5.32 -11.01
N TRP A 186 -14.27 4.80 -10.67
CA TRP A 186 -13.16 5.65 -10.23
C TRP A 186 -12.59 6.51 -11.34
N LEU A 187 -12.52 5.99 -12.58
CA LEU A 187 -12.10 6.78 -13.75
C LEU A 187 -13.07 7.92 -14.04
N LEU A 188 -14.38 7.71 -13.86
CA LEU A 188 -15.38 8.76 -14.01
C LEU A 188 -15.16 9.88 -12.97
N HIS A 189 -14.96 9.53 -11.70
CA HIS A 189 -14.68 10.51 -10.65
C HIS A 189 -13.37 11.26 -10.89
N ALA A 190 -12.32 10.57 -11.34
CA ALA A 190 -11.07 11.20 -11.73
C ALA A 190 -11.28 12.20 -12.87
N GLY A 191 -12.01 11.81 -13.91
CA GLY A 191 -12.32 12.68 -15.04
C GLY A 191 -13.16 13.90 -14.66
N GLN A 192 -14.08 13.76 -13.69
CA GLN A 192 -14.86 14.90 -13.19
C GLN A 192 -14.02 15.92 -12.42
N ALA A 193 -12.93 15.48 -11.81
CA ALA A 193 -12.02 16.33 -11.04
C ALA A 193 -10.88 16.91 -11.90
N TYR A 194 -10.55 16.32 -13.04
CA TYR A 194 -9.53 16.84 -13.95
C TYR A 194 -10.05 17.96 -14.86
N GLU A 195 -9.10 18.78 -15.36
CA GLU A 195 -9.35 19.69 -16.46
C GLU A 195 -9.64 18.94 -17.78
N ALA A 196 -10.31 19.62 -18.72
CA ALA A 196 -10.92 19.05 -19.91
C ALA A 196 -10.05 18.04 -20.70
N GLY A 197 -8.77 18.36 -20.90
CA GLY A 197 -7.90 17.52 -21.75
C GLY A 197 -7.61 16.14 -21.14
N LYS A 198 -7.35 16.05 -19.83
CA LYS A 198 -7.15 14.78 -19.13
C LYS A 198 -8.48 14.02 -18.94
N ALA A 199 -9.52 14.76 -18.61
CA ALA A 199 -10.87 14.21 -18.45
C ALA A 199 -11.33 13.46 -19.71
N LEU A 200 -11.10 14.05 -20.89
CA LEU A 200 -11.47 13.44 -22.16
C LEU A 200 -10.84 12.06 -22.37
N ASN A 201 -9.55 11.92 -22.05
CA ASN A 201 -8.85 10.64 -22.18
C ASN A 201 -9.46 9.56 -21.29
N LEU A 202 -9.76 9.88 -20.02
CA LEU A 202 -10.38 8.94 -19.08
C LEU A 202 -11.80 8.54 -19.52
N TYR A 203 -12.57 9.49 -20.03
CA TYR A 203 -13.91 9.19 -20.54
C TYR A 203 -13.88 8.31 -21.80
N GLN A 204 -12.88 8.52 -22.67
CA GLN A 204 -12.66 7.65 -23.84
C GLN A 204 -12.21 6.25 -23.43
N GLU A 205 -11.37 6.13 -22.39
CA GLU A 205 -10.97 4.85 -21.82
C GLU A 205 -12.19 4.09 -21.29
N ILE A 206 -13.08 4.73 -20.51
CA ILE A 206 -14.32 4.12 -20.03
C ILE A 206 -15.14 3.59 -21.21
N LYS A 207 -15.30 4.39 -22.26
CA LYS A 207 -16.11 4.01 -23.43
C LYS A 207 -15.54 2.82 -24.20
N GLN A 208 -14.21 2.73 -24.32
CA GLN A 208 -13.52 1.72 -25.12
C GLN A 208 -13.25 0.43 -24.34
N GLU A 209 -12.76 0.55 -23.12
CA GLU A 209 -12.31 -0.61 -22.33
C GLU A 209 -13.43 -1.20 -21.44
N TYR A 210 -14.44 -0.38 -21.10
CA TYR A 210 -15.54 -0.77 -20.21
C TYR A 210 -16.93 -0.53 -20.81
N PRO A 211 -17.21 -0.94 -22.08
CA PRO A 211 -18.43 -0.56 -22.79
C PRO A 211 -19.73 -1.08 -22.16
N LEU A 212 -19.64 -2.09 -21.29
CA LEU A 212 -20.77 -2.67 -20.57
C LEU A 212 -20.98 -2.10 -19.16
N SER A 213 -20.12 -1.17 -18.72
CA SER A 213 -20.27 -0.54 -17.40
C SER A 213 -21.46 0.43 -17.38
N PHE A 214 -21.98 0.70 -16.17
CA PHE A 214 -23.01 1.70 -15.96
C PHE A 214 -22.55 3.09 -16.41
N GLU A 215 -21.30 3.42 -16.14
CA GLU A 215 -20.66 4.70 -16.49
C GLU A 215 -20.61 4.91 -18.00
N ALA A 216 -20.27 3.85 -18.76
CA ALA A 216 -20.23 3.91 -20.23
C ALA A 216 -21.58 4.31 -20.86
N GLY A 217 -22.70 3.90 -20.22
CA GLY A 217 -24.03 4.27 -20.68
C GLY A 217 -24.33 5.78 -20.65
N THR A 218 -23.57 6.54 -19.87
CA THR A 218 -23.76 7.99 -19.70
C THR A 218 -22.56 8.82 -20.12
N ILE A 219 -21.45 8.19 -20.52
CA ILE A 219 -20.15 8.84 -20.71
C ILE A 219 -20.14 9.86 -21.84
N ASP A 220 -20.96 9.67 -22.90
CA ASP A 220 -21.05 10.60 -24.03
C ASP A 220 -21.47 12.02 -23.63
N LYS A 221 -22.29 12.14 -22.56
CA LYS A 221 -22.62 13.42 -21.96
C LYS A 221 -21.41 14.16 -21.41
N TYR A 222 -20.48 13.43 -20.80
CA TYR A 222 -19.25 14.00 -20.24
C TYR A 222 -18.24 14.32 -21.34
N ILE A 223 -18.08 13.43 -22.32
CA ILE A 223 -17.24 13.68 -23.51
C ILE A 223 -17.68 14.96 -24.22
N GLY A 224 -18.99 15.13 -24.45
CA GLY A 224 -19.53 16.32 -25.09
C GLY A 224 -19.30 17.63 -24.33
N ARG A 225 -19.14 17.57 -23.01
CA ARG A 225 -18.86 18.77 -22.19
C ARG A 225 -17.39 19.23 -22.25
N VAL A 226 -16.46 18.31 -22.44
CA VAL A 226 -15.02 18.59 -22.37
C VAL A 226 -14.35 18.58 -23.75
N GLY A 227 -15.00 18.06 -24.78
CA GLY A 227 -14.47 17.94 -26.14
C GLY A 227 -15.07 18.94 -27.14
N GLY A 228 -15.91 19.88 -26.67
CA GLY A 228 -16.56 20.90 -27.49
C GLY A 228 -15.78 22.20 -27.58
#